data_d0fcfe9a10d2c2050d4a1a7cd2779103
#
_entry.id   d0fcfe9a10d2c2050d4a1a7cd2779103
#
_cell.length_a   1.000
_cell.length_b   1.000
_cell.length_c   1.000
_cell.angle_alpha   90.00
_cell.angle_beta   90.00
_cell.angle_gamma   90.00
#
_symmetry.space_group_name_H-M   'P 1'
#
loop_
_entity.id
_entity.type
_entity.pdbx_description
1 polymer ?
#
loop_
_entity_poly.entity_id
_entity_poly.type
_entity_poly.pdbx_seq_one_letter_code
_entity_poly.pdbx_strand_id
1 'polypeptide(L)'
;ATTATATPGDLERAAQDKMIEDNLGRIKRKILVMSGKGGVGKSTVASYLSLLLSRNDKKVGLLDVDLHGPSIPRLMNIKGGLDMPREGAVRPHRLSERLSIVSLEMVLGDKDTAVIWRGPLKISAIRQFISDIEWGDLDYLIVDSPPGTGDEPLTVAQTIPDAEALIVTTPQEISLADVRKSINFCKQVNLKITGVVENMSGFVCPHCDKNIPIFGKGGGKEMAHQMDVPFLGEIPLDSQMVELGDAGELGALAEMSDLEINKVYKEIVNRIVNA
;
A
#
# COMPACT_ATOMS: atom_id res chain seq x y z
N ALA A 1 38.13 -2.18 -27.75
CA ALA A 1 36.95 -1.97 -26.91
C ALA A 1 35.73 -2.37 -27.77
N THR A 2 35.18 -3.54 -27.52
CA THR A 2 33.98 -4.05 -28.19
C THR A 2 32.79 -3.37 -27.53
N THR A 3 32.16 -2.42 -28.21
CA THR A 3 30.86 -1.87 -27.86
C THR A 3 29.85 -3.01 -28.05
N ALA A 4 29.39 -3.60 -26.94
CA ALA A 4 28.29 -4.55 -26.96
C ALA A 4 27.04 -3.80 -27.50
N THR A 5 26.54 -4.21 -28.64
CA THR A 5 25.27 -3.73 -29.19
C THR A 5 24.14 -4.20 -28.26
N ALA A 6 23.34 -3.25 -27.78
CA ALA A 6 22.20 -3.54 -26.91
C ALA A 6 21.25 -4.54 -27.61
N THR A 7 20.81 -5.55 -26.90
CA THR A 7 19.82 -6.50 -27.42
C THR A 7 18.44 -5.87 -27.52
N PRO A 8 17.51 -6.40 -28.35
CA PRO A 8 16.13 -5.90 -28.38
C PRO A 8 15.47 -5.85 -26.98
N GLY A 9 15.74 -6.84 -26.13
CA GLY A 9 15.23 -6.86 -24.75
C GLY A 9 15.82 -5.77 -23.85
N ASP A 10 17.09 -5.37 -24.08
CA ASP A 10 17.70 -4.25 -23.35
C ASP A 10 17.05 -2.90 -23.74
N LEU A 11 16.69 -2.75 -25.01
CA LEU A 11 16.02 -1.55 -25.51
C LEU A 11 14.58 -1.43 -24.98
N GLU A 12 13.85 -2.54 -24.96
CA GLU A 12 12.50 -2.59 -24.39
C GLU A 12 12.52 -2.25 -22.90
N ARG A 13 13.47 -2.82 -22.15
CA ARG A 13 13.63 -2.54 -20.72
C ARG A 13 13.99 -1.09 -20.46
N ALA A 14 14.90 -0.51 -21.24
CA ALA A 14 15.27 0.89 -21.12
C ALA A 14 14.10 1.84 -21.46
N ALA A 15 13.27 1.50 -22.43
CA ALA A 15 12.07 2.24 -22.76
C ALA A 15 11.04 2.19 -21.60
N GLN A 16 10.85 1.01 -21.00
CA GLN A 16 9.98 0.83 -19.85
C GLN A 16 10.50 1.61 -18.62
N ASP A 17 11.81 1.55 -18.33
CA ASP A 17 12.42 2.31 -17.24
C ASP A 17 12.19 3.81 -17.39
N LYS A 18 12.31 4.33 -18.61
CA LYS A 18 12.03 5.72 -18.92
C LYS A 18 10.56 6.08 -18.71
N MET A 19 9.62 5.22 -19.12
CA MET A 19 8.19 5.44 -18.86
C MET A 19 7.88 5.49 -17.36
N ILE A 20 8.50 4.61 -16.59
CA ILE A 20 8.37 4.59 -15.13
C ILE A 20 8.89 5.90 -14.54
N GLU A 21 10.08 6.35 -14.95
CA GLU A 21 10.67 7.60 -14.50
C GLU A 21 9.78 8.81 -14.85
N ASP A 22 9.30 8.90 -16.09
CA ASP A 22 8.44 9.99 -16.56
C ASP A 22 7.09 10.02 -15.81
N ASN A 23 6.46 8.85 -15.57
CA ASN A 23 5.17 8.74 -14.89
C ASN A 23 5.29 8.98 -13.38
N LEU A 24 6.29 8.38 -12.73
CA LEU A 24 6.45 8.46 -11.28
C LEU A 24 7.24 9.69 -10.83
N GLY A 25 8.02 10.31 -11.71
CA GLY A 25 8.77 11.53 -11.42
C GLY A 25 7.89 12.76 -11.11
N ARG A 26 6.61 12.72 -11.51
CA ARG A 26 5.61 13.76 -11.23
C ARG A 26 4.93 13.61 -9.86
N ILE A 27 5.33 12.59 -9.08
CA ILE A 27 4.75 12.25 -7.78
C ILE A 27 5.74 12.65 -6.69
N LYS A 28 5.31 13.51 -5.75
CA LYS A 28 6.20 14.08 -4.73
C LYS A 28 6.68 13.05 -3.71
N ARG A 29 5.79 12.22 -3.18
CA ARG A 29 6.13 11.15 -2.22
C ARG A 29 5.45 9.83 -2.60
N LYS A 30 6.17 8.74 -2.51
CA LYS A 30 5.71 7.40 -2.84
C LYS A 30 5.90 6.49 -1.62
N ILE A 31 4.81 5.96 -1.08
CA ILE A 31 4.82 5.19 0.17
C ILE A 31 4.36 3.77 -0.13
N LEU A 32 5.29 2.81 0.00
CA LEU A 32 4.99 1.38 -0.07
C LEU A 32 4.45 0.91 1.27
N VAL A 33 3.18 0.55 1.33
CA VAL A 33 2.57 -0.09 2.50
C VAL A 33 2.90 -1.56 2.44
N MET A 34 3.73 -2.02 3.37
CA MET A 34 4.32 -3.35 3.40
C MET A 34 3.93 -4.11 4.66
N SER A 35 4.00 -5.43 4.61
CA SER A 35 3.82 -6.28 5.79
C SER A 35 4.65 -7.56 5.67
N GLY A 36 5.10 -8.10 6.79
CA GLY A 36 5.86 -9.35 6.82
C GLY A 36 5.03 -10.59 6.50
N LYS A 37 3.69 -10.51 6.66
CA LYS A 37 2.74 -11.59 6.35
C LYS A 37 1.40 -11.03 5.88
N GLY A 38 0.56 -11.88 5.29
CA GLY A 38 -0.82 -11.55 4.96
C GLY A 38 -1.74 -11.44 6.20
N GLY A 39 -2.89 -10.79 6.04
CA GLY A 39 -3.93 -10.72 7.07
C GLY A 39 -3.70 -9.71 8.21
N VAL A 40 -2.71 -8.83 8.11
CA VAL A 40 -2.45 -7.76 9.10
C VAL A 40 -3.27 -6.48 8.85
N GLY A 41 -4.12 -6.45 7.83
CA GLY A 41 -4.91 -5.28 7.46
C GLY A 41 -4.15 -4.23 6.63
N LYS A 42 -3.08 -4.62 5.94
CA LYS A 42 -2.25 -3.77 5.09
C LYS A 42 -3.08 -2.93 4.11
N SER A 43 -3.95 -3.58 3.32
CA SER A 43 -4.80 -2.94 2.31
C SER A 43 -5.83 -1.98 2.91
N THR A 44 -6.38 -2.31 4.09
CA THR A 44 -7.27 -1.41 4.84
C THR A 44 -6.51 -0.16 5.29
N VAL A 45 -5.29 -0.33 5.83
CA VAL A 45 -4.44 0.79 6.22
C VAL A 45 -4.08 1.66 5.02
N ALA A 46 -3.67 1.06 3.88
CA ALA A 46 -3.35 1.79 2.65
C ALA A 46 -4.56 2.59 2.12
N SER A 47 -5.73 1.96 2.07
CA SER A 47 -6.97 2.56 1.62
C SER A 47 -7.39 3.74 2.50
N TYR A 48 -7.40 3.53 3.82
CA TYR A 48 -7.85 4.55 4.75
C TYR A 48 -6.89 5.72 4.88
N LEU A 49 -5.58 5.45 4.83
CA LEU A 49 -4.55 6.48 4.74
C LEU A 49 -4.75 7.37 3.49
N SER A 50 -5.02 6.75 2.34
CA SER A 50 -5.26 7.46 1.08
C SER A 50 -6.51 8.34 1.14
N LEU A 51 -7.60 7.85 1.74
CA LEU A 51 -8.81 8.62 1.98
C LEU A 51 -8.53 9.86 2.85
N LEU A 52 -7.83 9.70 3.96
CA LEU A 52 -7.56 10.81 4.87
C LEU A 52 -6.57 11.83 4.29
N LEU A 53 -5.55 11.39 3.56
CA LEU A 53 -4.65 12.30 2.84
C LEU A 53 -5.41 13.12 1.81
N SER A 54 -6.32 12.50 1.04
CA SER A 54 -7.12 13.21 0.03
C SER A 54 -8.07 14.23 0.66
N ARG A 55 -8.55 13.98 1.87
CA ARG A 55 -9.38 14.93 2.66
C ARG A 55 -8.57 16.06 3.29
N ASN A 56 -7.26 15.88 3.43
CA ASN A 56 -6.31 16.92 3.84
C ASN A 56 -5.74 17.69 2.63
N ASP A 57 -6.54 17.87 1.58
CA ASP A 57 -6.23 18.63 0.37
C ASP A 57 -5.03 18.12 -0.44
N LYS A 58 -4.64 16.85 -0.26
CA LYS A 58 -3.56 16.22 -1.05
C LYS A 58 -4.14 15.51 -2.26
N LYS A 59 -3.45 15.59 -3.40
CA LYS A 59 -3.72 14.74 -4.56
C LYS A 59 -3.06 13.37 -4.33
N VAL A 60 -3.87 12.32 -4.28
CA VAL A 60 -3.43 10.99 -3.88
C VAL A 60 -3.73 9.96 -4.96
N GLY A 61 -2.75 9.13 -5.29
CA GLY A 61 -2.93 7.88 -6.01
C GLY A 61 -2.89 6.71 -5.03
N LEU A 62 -3.76 5.74 -5.20
CA LEU A 62 -3.73 4.46 -4.49
C LEU A 62 -3.53 3.35 -5.52
N LEU A 63 -2.41 2.65 -5.42
CA LEU A 63 -2.02 1.56 -6.31
C LEU A 63 -2.04 0.24 -5.55
N ASP A 64 -2.85 -0.72 -6.02
CA ASP A 64 -2.90 -2.08 -5.48
C ASP A 64 -2.17 -3.03 -6.44
N VAL A 65 -1.05 -3.55 -5.98
CA VAL A 65 -0.22 -4.53 -6.72
C VAL A 65 -0.16 -5.90 -6.01
N ASP A 66 -1.09 -6.17 -5.08
CA ASP A 66 -1.20 -7.48 -4.45
C ASP A 66 -1.94 -8.47 -5.37
N LEU A 67 -1.18 -9.31 -6.07
CA LEU A 67 -1.71 -10.32 -7.00
C LEU A 67 -2.51 -11.43 -6.31
N HIS A 68 -2.29 -11.65 -5.01
CA HIS A 68 -2.84 -12.80 -4.29
C HIS A 68 -4.15 -12.52 -3.58
N GLY A 69 -4.42 -11.26 -3.27
CA GLY A 69 -5.61 -10.87 -2.54
C GLY A 69 -5.94 -9.39 -2.75
N PRO A 70 -6.11 -8.95 -4.02
CA PRO A 70 -6.48 -7.57 -4.26
C PRO A 70 -7.82 -7.29 -3.58
N SER A 71 -7.85 -6.32 -2.69
CA SER A 71 -9.01 -6.03 -1.85
C SER A 71 -9.48 -4.59 -1.95
N ILE A 72 -8.67 -3.71 -2.52
CA ILE A 72 -8.94 -2.27 -2.58
C ILE A 72 -10.20 -1.95 -3.38
N PRO A 73 -10.49 -2.55 -4.56
CA PRO A 73 -11.73 -2.28 -5.27
C PRO A 73 -12.97 -2.60 -4.43
N ARG A 74 -12.92 -3.66 -3.61
CA ARG A 74 -14.00 -4.05 -2.70
C ARG A 74 -14.16 -3.04 -1.57
N LEU A 75 -13.07 -2.70 -0.88
CA LEU A 75 -13.05 -1.75 0.24
C LEU A 75 -13.56 -0.36 -0.16
N MET A 76 -13.41 0.02 -1.43
CA MET A 76 -13.75 1.32 -2.00
C MET A 76 -15.02 1.31 -2.88
N ASN A 77 -15.75 0.18 -2.92
CA ASN A 77 -16.94 -0.03 -3.76
C ASN A 77 -16.74 0.34 -5.24
N ILE A 78 -15.55 0.05 -5.76
CA ILE A 78 -15.24 0.29 -7.17
C ILE A 78 -15.78 -0.88 -7.98
N LYS A 79 -16.63 -0.56 -8.96
CA LYS A 79 -17.23 -1.54 -9.89
C LYS A 79 -16.74 -1.27 -11.30
N GLY A 80 -16.40 -2.34 -12.02
CA GLY A 80 -15.94 -2.27 -13.41
C GLY A 80 -14.42 -2.28 -13.56
N GLY A 81 -13.97 -2.32 -14.82
CA GLY A 81 -12.57 -2.31 -15.20
C GLY A 81 -11.95 -0.90 -15.25
N LEU A 82 -10.68 -0.84 -15.61
CA LEU A 82 -9.97 0.41 -15.85
C LEU A 82 -10.21 0.90 -17.28
N ASP A 83 -10.16 2.22 -17.46
CA ASP A 83 -10.12 2.84 -18.79
C ASP A 83 -8.73 2.66 -19.40
N MET A 84 -8.67 1.93 -20.51
CA MET A 84 -7.45 1.69 -21.28
C MET A 84 -7.55 2.41 -22.63
N PRO A 85 -7.21 3.70 -22.70
CA PRO A 85 -7.45 4.52 -23.89
C PRO A 85 -6.63 4.08 -25.11
N ARG A 86 -5.53 3.38 -24.88
CA ARG A 86 -4.64 2.80 -25.90
C ARG A 86 -3.85 1.64 -25.27
N GLU A 87 -3.24 0.81 -26.11
CA GLU A 87 -2.32 -0.22 -25.64
C GLU A 87 -1.17 0.41 -24.82
N GLY A 88 -0.86 -0.13 -23.67
CA GLY A 88 0.17 0.35 -22.76
C GLY A 88 -0.16 1.67 -22.04
N ALA A 89 -1.44 2.04 -21.93
CA ALA A 89 -1.87 3.18 -21.13
C ALA A 89 -3.07 2.83 -20.26
N VAL A 90 -2.92 3.06 -18.96
CA VAL A 90 -3.95 2.82 -17.95
C VAL A 90 -4.32 4.13 -17.28
N ARG A 91 -5.59 4.51 -17.38
CA ARG A 91 -6.11 5.66 -16.65
C ARG A 91 -6.61 5.26 -15.27
N PRO A 92 -6.15 5.93 -14.21
CA PRO A 92 -6.64 5.69 -12.87
C PRO A 92 -8.14 5.94 -12.74
N HIS A 93 -8.84 5.05 -12.02
CA HIS A 93 -10.22 5.26 -11.64
C HIS A 93 -10.32 6.43 -10.65
N ARG A 94 -11.10 7.44 -10.98
CA ARG A 94 -11.23 8.66 -10.18
C ARG A 94 -12.35 8.48 -9.15
N LEU A 95 -11.97 8.20 -7.89
CA LEU A 95 -12.93 8.06 -6.80
C LEU A 95 -13.45 9.43 -6.32
N SER A 96 -12.57 10.45 -6.33
CA SER A 96 -12.91 11.83 -6.01
C SER A 96 -12.00 12.79 -6.81
N GLU A 97 -12.19 14.10 -6.65
CA GLU A 97 -11.31 15.09 -7.26
C GLU A 97 -9.83 14.95 -6.86
N ARG A 98 -9.58 14.36 -5.68
CA ARG A 98 -8.24 14.26 -5.08
C ARG A 98 -7.76 12.83 -4.86
N LEU A 99 -8.57 11.81 -5.15
CA LEU A 99 -8.19 10.40 -4.98
C LEU A 99 -8.47 9.61 -6.24
N SER A 100 -7.41 9.05 -6.79
CA SER A 100 -7.46 8.13 -7.93
C SER A 100 -6.91 6.76 -7.53
N ILE A 101 -7.50 5.70 -8.05
CA ILE A 101 -7.20 4.32 -7.65
C ILE A 101 -6.94 3.46 -8.88
N VAL A 102 -5.94 2.60 -8.76
CA VAL A 102 -5.64 1.56 -9.75
C VAL A 102 -5.36 0.26 -8.99
N SER A 103 -5.99 -0.82 -9.39
CA SER A 103 -5.75 -2.16 -8.85
C SER A 103 -5.53 -3.16 -9.98
N LEU A 104 -4.63 -4.11 -9.78
CA LEU A 104 -4.43 -5.21 -10.71
C LEU A 104 -5.71 -6.03 -10.93
N GLU A 105 -6.57 -6.16 -9.92
CA GLU A 105 -7.88 -6.81 -10.06
C GLU A 105 -8.72 -6.16 -11.16
N MET A 106 -8.67 -4.83 -11.28
CA MET A 106 -9.44 -4.08 -12.27
C MET A 106 -8.96 -4.31 -13.72
N VAL A 107 -7.72 -4.72 -13.89
CA VAL A 107 -7.13 -5.05 -15.21
C VAL A 107 -7.44 -6.49 -15.60
N LEU A 108 -7.37 -7.41 -14.63
CA LEU A 108 -7.52 -8.85 -14.87
C LEU A 108 -8.97 -9.28 -15.14
N GLY A 109 -9.94 -8.46 -14.81
CA GLY A 109 -11.35 -8.52 -15.21
C GLY A 109 -12.20 -9.57 -14.49
N ASP A 110 -11.88 -10.84 -14.50
CA ASP A 110 -12.73 -11.89 -13.95
C ASP A 110 -12.21 -12.40 -12.61
N LYS A 111 -13.03 -12.20 -11.56
CA LYS A 111 -12.67 -12.53 -10.15
C LYS A 111 -12.50 -14.04 -9.91
N ASP A 112 -13.06 -14.87 -10.77
CA ASP A 112 -13.10 -16.33 -10.60
C ASP A 112 -12.06 -17.06 -11.46
N THR A 113 -11.34 -16.35 -12.33
CA THR A 113 -10.30 -16.95 -13.16
C THR A 113 -8.98 -16.98 -12.37
N ALA A 114 -8.61 -18.16 -11.88
CA ALA A 114 -7.30 -18.41 -11.29
C ALA A 114 -6.21 -18.25 -12.37
N VAL A 115 -5.60 -17.07 -12.44
CA VAL A 115 -4.46 -16.86 -13.33
C VAL A 115 -3.21 -17.44 -12.67
N ILE A 116 -2.72 -18.55 -13.22
CA ILE A 116 -1.50 -19.20 -12.73
C ILE A 116 -0.29 -18.44 -13.27
N TRP A 117 0.18 -17.47 -12.51
CA TRP A 117 1.39 -16.74 -12.82
C TRP A 117 2.64 -17.52 -12.38
N ARG A 118 3.55 -17.80 -13.30
CA ARG A 118 4.90 -18.26 -12.93
C ARG A 118 5.78 -17.07 -12.54
N GLY A 119 6.70 -17.26 -11.59
CA GLY A 119 7.51 -16.18 -10.99
C GLY A 119 8.00 -15.08 -11.95
N PRO A 120 8.74 -15.41 -13.04
CA PRO A 120 9.22 -14.39 -13.97
C PRO A 120 8.11 -13.59 -14.68
N LEU A 121 6.97 -14.24 -14.96
CA LEU A 121 5.81 -13.56 -15.57
C LEU A 121 5.15 -12.58 -14.61
N LYS A 122 5.10 -12.90 -13.30
CA LYS A 122 4.60 -11.99 -12.28
C LYS A 122 5.42 -10.70 -12.19
N ILE A 123 6.74 -10.86 -12.16
CA ILE A 123 7.68 -9.74 -12.10
C ILE A 123 7.50 -8.81 -13.30
N SER A 124 7.45 -9.38 -14.51
CA SER A 124 7.23 -8.61 -15.74
C SER A 124 5.88 -7.91 -15.75
N ALA A 125 4.81 -8.60 -15.29
CA ALA A 125 3.47 -8.04 -15.23
C ALA A 125 3.38 -6.87 -14.22
N ILE A 126 3.98 -6.99 -13.04
CA ILE A 126 4.01 -5.90 -12.05
C ILE A 126 4.75 -4.69 -12.63
N ARG A 127 5.91 -4.88 -13.25
CA ARG A 127 6.66 -3.77 -13.86
C ARG A 127 5.88 -3.11 -14.98
N GLN A 128 5.30 -3.90 -15.89
CA GLN A 128 4.50 -3.40 -17.00
C GLN A 128 3.31 -2.60 -16.48
N PHE A 129 2.60 -3.13 -15.50
CA PHE A 129 1.46 -2.45 -14.90
C PHE A 129 1.84 -1.11 -14.29
N ILE A 130 2.93 -1.04 -13.51
CA ILE A 130 3.41 0.22 -12.93
C ILE A 130 3.81 1.22 -14.01
N SER A 131 4.43 0.75 -15.12
CA SER A 131 4.87 1.63 -16.21
C SER A 131 3.72 2.24 -17.00
N ASP A 132 2.59 1.51 -17.13
CA ASP A 132 1.49 1.89 -18.00
C ASP A 132 0.51 2.90 -17.37
N ILE A 133 0.62 3.15 -16.06
CA ILE A 133 -0.33 4.03 -15.35
C ILE A 133 0.02 5.50 -15.55
N GLU A 134 -0.92 6.24 -16.10
CA GLU A 134 -0.81 7.69 -16.32
C GLU A 134 -1.36 8.47 -15.09
N TRP A 135 -0.57 8.57 -14.01
CA TRP A 135 -1.00 9.22 -12.76
C TRP A 135 -1.19 10.74 -12.85
N GLY A 136 -0.40 11.42 -13.66
CA GLY A 136 -0.29 12.88 -13.63
C GLY A 136 0.42 13.39 -12.36
N ASP A 137 0.11 14.62 -11.95
CA ASP A 137 0.75 15.25 -10.79
C ASP A 137 0.05 14.84 -9.50
N LEU A 138 0.79 14.17 -8.61
CA LEU A 138 0.31 13.74 -7.29
C LEU A 138 1.19 14.28 -6.16
N ASP A 139 0.57 14.52 -5.00
CA ASP A 139 1.32 14.76 -3.76
C ASP A 139 1.80 13.45 -3.14
N TYR A 140 0.96 12.40 -3.19
CA TYR A 140 1.26 11.08 -2.66
C TYR A 140 0.82 9.96 -3.61
N LEU A 141 1.65 8.94 -3.73
CA LEU A 141 1.27 7.62 -4.24
C LEU A 141 1.40 6.62 -3.08
N ILE A 142 0.29 6.06 -2.67
CA ILE A 142 0.23 4.99 -1.70
C ILE A 142 0.16 3.67 -2.47
N VAL A 143 1.07 2.77 -2.20
CA VAL A 143 1.18 1.49 -2.91
C VAL A 143 0.91 0.36 -1.93
N ASP A 144 -0.17 -0.36 -2.13
CA ASP A 144 -0.47 -1.60 -1.41
C ASP A 144 0.37 -2.73 -2.02
N SER A 145 1.47 -3.06 -1.34
CA SER A 145 2.48 -4.00 -1.81
C SER A 145 2.08 -5.44 -1.49
N PRO A 146 2.52 -6.44 -2.27
CA PRO A 146 2.34 -7.83 -1.88
C PRO A 146 2.93 -8.12 -0.49
N PRO A 147 2.36 -9.05 0.29
CA PRO A 147 2.87 -9.38 1.62
C PRO A 147 4.20 -10.14 1.57
N GLY A 148 4.98 -10.03 2.64
CA GLY A 148 6.26 -10.72 2.79
C GLY A 148 7.46 -9.93 2.28
N THR A 149 8.57 -10.64 2.05
CA THR A 149 9.87 -10.10 1.64
C THR A 149 10.47 -10.86 0.44
N GLY A 150 9.60 -11.44 -0.38
CA GLY A 150 9.97 -12.22 -1.57
C GLY A 150 10.19 -11.35 -2.82
N ASP A 151 10.17 -12.02 -3.99
CA ASP A 151 10.45 -11.39 -5.28
C ASP A 151 9.44 -10.31 -5.68
N GLU A 152 8.17 -10.47 -5.30
CA GLU A 152 7.11 -9.50 -5.65
C GLU A 152 7.31 -8.16 -4.92
N PRO A 153 7.41 -8.09 -3.58
CA PRO A 153 7.74 -6.84 -2.88
C PRO A 153 9.08 -6.25 -3.31
N LEU A 154 10.07 -7.09 -3.61
CA LEU A 154 11.37 -6.64 -4.13
C LEU A 154 11.21 -5.93 -5.49
N THR A 155 10.42 -6.52 -6.38
CA THR A 155 10.14 -5.92 -7.69
C THR A 155 9.47 -4.57 -7.56
N VAL A 156 8.45 -4.45 -6.68
CA VAL A 156 7.76 -3.18 -6.43
C VAL A 156 8.74 -2.13 -5.90
N ALA A 157 9.55 -2.49 -4.89
CA ALA A 157 10.53 -1.58 -4.29
C ALA A 157 11.61 -1.13 -5.28
N GLN A 158 12.04 -2.01 -6.20
CA GLN A 158 13.03 -1.68 -7.23
C GLN A 158 12.44 -0.92 -8.43
N THR A 159 11.13 -1.05 -8.66
CA THR A 159 10.47 -0.40 -9.80
C THR A 159 10.06 1.02 -9.48
N ILE A 160 9.73 1.33 -8.22
CA ILE A 160 9.25 2.66 -7.82
C ILE A 160 10.40 3.44 -7.20
N PRO A 161 11.00 4.41 -7.94
CA PRO A 161 12.14 5.18 -7.45
C PRO A 161 11.75 6.08 -6.27
N ASP A 162 12.70 6.30 -5.36
CA ASP A 162 12.54 7.17 -4.19
C ASP A 162 11.33 6.81 -3.30
N ALA A 163 10.94 5.54 -3.30
CA ALA A 163 9.89 5.06 -2.44
C ALA A 163 10.33 5.02 -0.96
N GLU A 164 9.35 5.16 -0.07
CA GLU A 164 9.52 5.02 1.38
C GLU A 164 8.62 3.87 1.87
N ALA A 165 9.06 3.10 2.85
CA ALA A 165 8.29 1.99 3.41
C ALA A 165 7.47 2.41 4.63
N LEU A 166 6.18 2.09 4.62
CA LEU A 166 5.30 2.07 5.78
C LEU A 166 5.02 0.61 6.13
N ILE A 167 5.51 0.15 7.28
CA ILE A 167 5.39 -1.26 7.68
C ILE A 167 4.18 -1.43 8.58
N VAL A 168 3.23 -2.29 8.18
CA VAL A 168 2.03 -2.63 8.95
C VAL A 168 2.22 -3.99 9.63
N THR A 169 1.92 -4.04 10.91
CA THR A 169 1.97 -5.27 11.72
C THR A 169 0.77 -5.39 12.64
N THR A 170 0.67 -6.53 13.32
CA THR A 170 -0.22 -6.75 14.47
C THR A 170 0.60 -7.04 15.72
N PRO A 171 0.06 -6.83 16.95
CA PRO A 171 0.84 -6.95 18.19
C PRO A 171 1.29 -8.36 18.55
N GLN A 172 0.84 -9.40 17.83
CA GLN A 172 1.18 -10.80 18.10
C GLN A 172 2.69 -11.05 17.93
N GLU A 173 3.32 -11.80 18.85
CA GLU A 173 4.75 -12.12 18.81
C GLU A 173 5.21 -12.74 17.48
N ILE A 174 4.40 -13.63 16.90
CA ILE A 174 4.71 -14.25 15.61
C ILE A 174 4.80 -13.18 14.48
N SER A 175 4.01 -12.11 14.59
CA SER A 175 4.05 -10.98 13.63
C SER A 175 5.30 -10.13 13.79
N LEU A 176 5.83 -10.02 15.02
CA LEU A 176 7.03 -9.23 15.31
C LEU A 176 8.28 -9.81 14.64
N ALA A 177 8.40 -11.13 14.56
CA ALA A 177 9.48 -11.76 13.82
C ALA A 177 9.43 -11.39 12.32
N ASP A 178 8.22 -11.30 11.74
CA ASP A 178 8.03 -10.93 10.34
C ASP A 178 8.25 -9.43 10.10
N VAL A 179 7.90 -8.57 11.06
CA VAL A 179 8.26 -7.13 11.03
C VAL A 179 9.77 -6.93 10.99
N ARG A 180 10.51 -7.66 11.81
CA ARG A 180 11.98 -7.62 11.82
C ARG A 180 12.55 -7.98 10.44
N LYS A 181 11.99 -9.00 9.78
CA LYS A 181 12.37 -9.38 8.40
C LYS A 181 12.06 -8.24 7.42
N SER A 182 10.88 -7.61 7.54
CA SER A 182 10.50 -6.50 6.66
C SER A 182 11.40 -5.29 6.85
N ILE A 183 11.77 -4.92 8.08
CA ILE A 183 12.71 -3.83 8.36
C ILE A 183 14.10 -4.15 7.76
N ASN A 184 14.60 -5.38 7.96
CA ASN A 184 15.88 -5.80 7.39
C ASN A 184 15.84 -5.82 5.86
N PHE A 185 14.75 -6.27 5.26
CA PHE A 185 14.53 -6.19 3.82
C PHE A 185 14.65 -4.76 3.33
N CYS A 186 13.93 -3.81 3.93
CA CYS A 186 14.02 -2.39 3.56
C CYS A 186 15.46 -1.86 3.66
N LYS A 187 16.18 -2.22 4.73
CA LYS A 187 17.60 -1.83 4.90
C LYS A 187 18.50 -2.43 3.81
N GLN A 188 18.28 -3.69 3.42
CA GLN A 188 19.06 -4.35 2.37
C GLN A 188 18.86 -3.77 0.98
N VAL A 189 17.64 -3.31 0.67
CA VAL A 189 17.31 -2.69 -0.63
C VAL A 189 17.44 -1.15 -0.62
N ASN A 190 17.98 -0.57 0.46
CA ASN A 190 18.13 0.88 0.68
C ASN A 190 16.80 1.65 0.59
N LEU A 191 15.71 1.03 1.02
CA LEU A 191 14.40 1.66 1.08
C LEU A 191 14.26 2.43 2.40
N LYS A 192 14.03 3.74 2.33
CA LYS A 192 13.81 4.58 3.52
C LYS A 192 12.56 4.09 4.25
N ILE A 193 12.63 3.94 5.57
CA ILE A 193 11.49 3.53 6.39
C ILE A 193 10.83 4.76 6.99
N THR A 194 9.62 5.07 6.55
CA THR A 194 8.77 6.13 7.13
C THR A 194 8.36 5.77 8.55
N GLY A 195 8.04 4.50 8.79
CA GLY A 195 7.78 3.99 10.13
C GLY A 195 6.98 2.70 10.18
N VAL A 196 6.68 2.28 11.40
CA VAL A 196 5.88 1.10 11.72
C VAL A 196 4.53 1.53 12.27
N VAL A 197 3.46 0.90 11.81
CA VAL A 197 2.09 1.02 12.34
C VAL A 197 1.68 -0.34 12.91
N GLU A 198 1.24 -0.36 14.16
CA GLU A 198 0.65 -1.53 14.79
C GLU A 198 -0.87 -1.49 14.59
N ASN A 199 -1.39 -2.38 13.76
CA ASN A 199 -2.83 -2.51 13.50
C ASN A 199 -3.44 -3.58 14.40
N MET A 200 -4.74 -3.52 14.66
CA MET A 200 -5.48 -4.41 15.56
C MET A 200 -4.91 -4.39 17.00
N SER A 201 -4.44 -3.22 17.44
CA SER A 201 -3.81 -3.02 18.76
C SER A 201 -4.84 -2.74 19.84
N GLY A 202 -5.36 -3.81 20.44
CA GLY A 202 -6.43 -3.74 21.42
C GLY A 202 -7.82 -3.54 20.79
N PHE A 203 -8.84 -3.75 21.59
CA PHE A 203 -10.26 -3.60 21.26
C PHE A 203 -10.96 -2.87 22.38
N VAL A 204 -11.65 -1.78 22.07
CA VAL A 204 -12.47 -1.07 23.06
C VAL A 204 -13.87 -1.71 23.08
N CYS A 205 -14.25 -2.26 24.21
CA CYS A 205 -15.56 -2.88 24.38
C CYS A 205 -16.67 -1.81 24.28
N PRO A 206 -17.63 -1.91 23.35
CA PRO A 206 -18.67 -0.90 23.16
C PRO A 206 -19.69 -0.84 24.32
N HIS A 207 -19.67 -1.80 25.24
CA HIS A 207 -20.59 -1.84 26.38
C HIS A 207 -20.01 -1.26 27.69
N CYS A 208 -18.68 -1.30 27.84
CA CYS A 208 -18.05 -0.91 29.12
C CYS A 208 -16.74 -0.14 28.96
N ASP A 209 -16.38 0.25 27.76
CA ASP A 209 -15.20 1.04 27.40
C ASP A 209 -13.85 0.44 27.84
N LYS A 210 -13.85 -0.81 28.30
CA LYS A 210 -12.60 -1.52 28.65
C LYS A 210 -11.81 -1.85 27.40
N ASN A 211 -10.54 -1.51 27.40
CA ASN A 211 -9.61 -1.94 26.37
C ASN A 211 -9.20 -3.40 26.63
N ILE A 212 -9.45 -4.27 25.65
CA ILE A 212 -9.17 -5.71 25.71
C ILE A 212 -8.06 -6.00 24.67
N PRO A 213 -6.88 -6.45 25.10
CA PRO A 213 -5.79 -6.76 24.16
C PRO A 213 -5.98 -8.13 23.52
N ILE A 214 -6.97 -8.27 22.61
CA ILE A 214 -7.31 -9.54 21.95
C ILE A 214 -6.10 -10.21 21.30
N PHE A 215 -5.28 -9.42 20.59
CA PHE A 215 -4.06 -9.89 19.93
C PHE A 215 -2.78 -9.45 20.65
N GLY A 216 -2.88 -8.90 21.86
CA GLY A 216 -1.80 -8.19 22.53
C GLY A 216 -1.83 -6.68 22.28
N LYS A 217 -0.78 -5.98 22.73
CA LYS A 217 -0.62 -4.54 22.53
C LYS A 217 0.83 -4.14 22.68
N GLY A 218 1.30 -3.21 21.84
CA GLY A 218 2.60 -2.55 21.99
C GLY A 218 3.81 -3.31 21.45
N GLY A 219 3.63 -4.53 20.91
CA GLY A 219 4.73 -5.31 20.35
C GLY A 219 5.38 -4.65 19.15
N GLY A 220 4.60 -4.03 18.25
CA GLY A 220 5.12 -3.29 17.11
C GLY A 220 5.92 -2.05 17.52
N LYS A 221 5.49 -1.36 18.58
CA LYS A 221 6.22 -0.22 19.16
C LYS A 221 7.57 -0.64 19.73
N GLU A 222 7.58 -1.72 20.52
CA GLU A 222 8.83 -2.27 21.07
C GLU A 222 9.78 -2.71 19.96
N MET A 223 9.27 -3.39 18.92
CA MET A 223 10.07 -3.80 17.78
C MET A 223 10.65 -2.61 17.00
N ALA A 224 9.84 -1.57 16.76
CA ALA A 224 10.31 -0.36 16.10
C ALA A 224 11.47 0.29 16.87
N HIS A 225 11.35 0.37 18.22
CA HIS A 225 12.39 0.87 19.09
C HIS A 225 13.66 -0.01 19.03
N GLN A 226 13.54 -1.34 19.11
CA GLN A 226 14.68 -2.27 19.02
C GLN A 226 15.41 -2.20 17.69
N MET A 227 14.70 -1.89 16.60
CA MET A 227 15.26 -1.83 15.25
C MET A 227 15.69 -0.43 14.82
N ASP A 228 15.54 0.57 15.71
CA ASP A 228 15.84 1.98 15.48
C ASP A 228 15.11 2.54 14.24
N VAL A 229 13.78 2.35 14.21
CA VAL A 229 12.90 2.89 13.18
C VAL A 229 11.72 3.65 13.81
N PRO A 230 11.15 4.67 13.14
CA PRO A 230 10.03 5.42 13.67
C PRO A 230 8.81 4.52 13.96
N PHE A 231 8.11 4.79 15.05
CA PHE A 231 6.80 4.22 15.35
C PHE A 231 5.72 5.28 15.15
N LEU A 232 4.74 5.00 14.28
CA LEU A 232 3.75 5.99 13.86
C LEU A 232 2.46 5.93 14.66
N GLY A 233 2.08 4.75 15.19
CA GLY A 233 0.87 4.65 16.01
C GLY A 233 0.32 3.24 16.14
N GLU A 234 -0.64 3.12 17.06
CA GLU A 234 -1.40 1.91 17.34
C GLU A 234 -2.84 2.12 16.85
N ILE A 235 -3.27 1.34 15.86
CA ILE A 235 -4.64 1.38 15.34
C ILE A 235 -5.43 0.30 16.09
N PRO A 236 -6.49 0.65 16.82
CA PRO A 236 -7.31 -0.34 17.52
C PRO A 236 -8.09 -1.21 16.53
N LEU A 237 -8.47 -2.40 16.97
CA LEU A 237 -9.49 -3.19 16.28
C LEU A 237 -10.83 -2.48 16.44
N ASP A 238 -11.46 -2.14 15.33
CA ASP A 238 -12.71 -1.37 15.27
C ASP A 238 -13.75 -2.12 14.43
N SER A 239 -14.93 -2.39 14.99
CA SER A 239 -15.98 -3.14 14.30
C SER A 239 -16.60 -2.36 13.14
N GLN A 240 -16.69 -1.03 13.25
CA GLN A 240 -17.22 -0.19 12.18
C GLN A 240 -16.27 -0.17 10.98
N MET A 241 -14.95 -0.17 11.22
CA MET A 241 -13.95 -0.30 10.18
C MET A 241 -14.11 -1.62 9.40
N VAL A 242 -14.43 -2.72 10.09
CA VAL A 242 -14.66 -4.03 9.47
C VAL A 242 -15.99 -4.01 8.69
N GLU A 243 -17.09 -3.61 9.33
CA GLU A 243 -18.43 -3.59 8.71
C GLU A 243 -18.48 -2.69 7.47
N LEU A 244 -17.99 -1.46 7.57
CA LEU A 244 -17.97 -0.51 6.45
C LEU A 244 -16.94 -0.90 5.39
N GLY A 245 -15.83 -1.55 5.78
CA GLY A 245 -14.86 -2.12 4.85
C GLY A 245 -15.47 -3.23 4.01
N ASP A 246 -16.19 -4.16 4.63
CA ASP A 246 -16.88 -5.26 3.94
C ASP A 246 -18.03 -4.76 3.04
N ALA A 247 -18.69 -3.68 3.45
CA ALA A 247 -19.72 -3.00 2.65
C ALA A 247 -19.14 -2.17 1.49
N GLY A 248 -17.82 -1.92 1.47
CA GLY A 248 -17.19 -1.01 0.51
C GLY A 248 -17.41 0.48 0.84
N GLU A 249 -17.72 0.79 2.07
CA GLU A 249 -18.11 2.13 2.53
C GLU A 249 -17.08 2.79 3.45
N LEU A 250 -15.79 2.47 3.29
CA LEU A 250 -14.72 3.11 4.07
C LEU A 250 -14.73 4.64 3.97
N GLY A 251 -15.22 5.19 2.86
CA GLY A 251 -15.41 6.62 2.69
C GLY A 251 -16.35 7.22 3.72
N ALA A 252 -17.45 6.52 4.07
CA ALA A 252 -18.41 6.98 5.09
C ALA A 252 -17.78 7.03 6.48
N LEU A 253 -16.94 6.02 6.83
CA LEU A 253 -16.21 6.03 8.10
C LEU A 253 -15.30 7.26 8.22
N ALA A 254 -14.64 7.64 7.14
CA ALA A 254 -13.76 8.81 7.13
C ALA A 254 -14.52 10.16 7.30
N GLU A 255 -15.83 10.17 7.17
CA GLU A 255 -16.70 11.34 7.47
C GLU A 255 -17.01 11.50 8.94
N MET A 256 -16.96 10.43 9.71
CA MET A 256 -17.28 10.40 11.13
C MET A 256 -16.08 10.89 11.98
N SER A 257 -15.81 12.20 11.93
CA SER A 257 -14.58 12.81 12.48
C SER A 257 -14.32 12.54 13.96
N ASP A 258 -15.37 12.26 14.74
CA ASP A 258 -15.30 12.14 16.21
C ASP A 258 -14.92 10.72 16.69
N LEU A 259 -14.92 9.75 15.79
CA LEU A 259 -14.54 8.38 16.12
C LEU A 259 -13.06 8.30 16.52
N GLU A 260 -12.78 7.48 17.54
CA GLU A 260 -11.42 7.29 18.05
C GLU A 260 -10.47 6.78 16.96
N ILE A 261 -10.95 5.87 16.13
CA ILE A 261 -10.18 5.35 14.99
C ILE A 261 -9.71 6.48 14.05
N ASN A 262 -10.58 7.47 13.79
CA ASN A 262 -10.26 8.62 12.96
C ASN A 262 -9.22 9.54 13.58
N LYS A 263 -9.24 9.72 14.90
CA LYS A 263 -8.23 10.50 15.62
C LYS A 263 -6.86 9.84 15.50
N VAL A 264 -6.80 8.53 15.73
CA VAL A 264 -5.56 7.75 15.59
C VAL A 264 -4.98 7.85 14.18
N TYR A 265 -5.80 7.63 13.16
CA TYR A 265 -5.32 7.75 11.78
C TYR A 265 -4.90 9.18 11.41
N LYS A 266 -5.59 10.20 11.89
CA LYS A 266 -5.19 11.61 11.69
C LYS A 266 -3.80 11.89 12.30
N GLU A 267 -3.50 11.32 13.47
CA GLU A 267 -2.16 11.43 14.07
C GLU A 267 -1.10 10.73 13.22
N ILE A 268 -1.39 9.54 12.71
CA ILE A 268 -0.49 8.81 11.81
C ILE A 268 -0.24 9.62 10.54
N VAL A 269 -1.30 10.14 9.90
CA VAL A 269 -1.21 11.02 8.73
C VAL A 269 -0.32 12.23 9.02
N ASN A 270 -0.55 12.91 10.14
CA ASN A 270 0.25 14.08 10.53
C ASN A 270 1.73 13.74 10.69
N ARG A 271 2.06 12.59 11.29
CA ARG A 271 3.44 12.12 11.42
C ARG A 271 4.05 11.83 10.06
N ILE A 272 3.31 11.21 9.13
CA ILE A 272 3.77 10.94 7.76
C ILE A 272 4.00 12.25 6.99
N VAL A 273 3.09 13.23 7.11
CA VAL A 273 3.19 14.50 6.37
C VAL A 273 4.38 15.34 6.85
N ASN A 274 4.73 15.24 8.14
CA ASN A 274 5.79 16.03 8.76
C ASN A 274 7.16 15.32 8.80
N ALA A 275 7.27 14.05 8.34
CA ALA A 275 8.51 13.29 8.22
C ALA A 275 9.22 13.56 6.89
#